data_55cab6435a9d8b8e591df4f39e545cba
#
_entry.id   55cab6435a9d8b8e591df4f39e545cba
#
_cell.length_a   1.000
_cell.length_b   1.000
_cell.length_c   1.000
_cell.angle_alpha   90.00
_cell.angle_beta   90.00
_cell.angle_gamma   90.00
#
_symmetry.space_group_name_H-M   'P 1'
#
loop_
_entity.id
_entity.type
_entity.pdbx_description
1 polymer ?
#
loop_
_entity_poly.entity_id
_entity_poly.type
_entity_poly.pdbx_seq_one_letter_code
_entity_poly.pdbx_strand_id
1 'polypeptide(L)'
;MSNFITNLLLIKDQNITMDDKLDLINVDGQDTFIFHGILPYNPTCCTNCCCTKEGNNIVKNGFGDPLKVALLMMSECSTYLRLKKQRFKCRECNSKFCAETSFVQKHCNISKNLIFHIMKNLSNILSLKDITELSNISVSTVVRVMKSCREAVEVKTYSNLPEHLCFYEIKSTKDSKNGMSFVLHMTL
;
A
#
# COMPACT_ATOMS: atom_id res chain seq x y z
N MET A 1 -12.62 -17.02 15.12
CA MET A 1 -12.82 -15.57 14.92
C MET A 1 -11.76 -14.96 13.98
N SER A 2 -10.52 -15.40 13.99
CA SER A 2 -9.45 -14.88 13.11
C SER A 2 -9.82 -14.79 11.61
N ASN A 3 -10.49 -15.80 11.06
CA ASN A 3 -10.89 -15.81 9.63
C ASN A 3 -11.99 -14.79 9.30
N PHE A 4 -12.83 -14.39 10.26
CA PHE A 4 -13.85 -13.37 10.03
C PHE A 4 -13.20 -11.99 9.84
N ILE A 5 -12.26 -11.64 10.72
CA ILE A 5 -11.56 -10.34 10.66
C ILE A 5 -10.71 -10.25 9.38
N THR A 6 -9.99 -11.31 9.00
CA THR A 6 -9.21 -11.32 7.74
C THR A 6 -10.09 -11.12 6.53
N ASN A 7 -11.26 -11.75 6.48
CA ASN A 7 -12.22 -11.57 5.40
C ASN A 7 -12.81 -10.16 5.40
N LEU A 8 -13.18 -9.61 6.57
CA LEU A 8 -13.71 -8.27 6.72
C LEU A 8 -12.71 -7.20 6.21
N LEU A 9 -11.43 -7.38 6.53
CA LEU A 9 -10.34 -6.48 6.10
C LEU A 9 -9.79 -6.80 4.72
N LEU A 10 -10.36 -7.79 4.02
CA LEU A 10 -9.91 -8.27 2.71
C LEU A 10 -8.42 -8.66 2.69
N ILE A 11 -7.93 -9.22 3.79
CA ILE A 11 -6.55 -9.71 3.91
C ILE A 11 -6.48 -11.11 3.28
N LYS A 12 -5.89 -11.20 2.09
CA LYS A 12 -5.76 -12.46 1.33
C LYS A 12 -4.53 -13.28 1.72
N ASP A 13 -3.61 -12.72 2.49
CA ASP A 13 -2.39 -13.41 2.91
C ASP A 13 -2.70 -14.34 4.10
N GLN A 14 -2.70 -15.64 3.83
CA GLN A 14 -2.99 -16.69 4.81
C GLN A 14 -1.94 -16.80 5.94
N ASN A 15 -0.76 -16.19 5.75
CA ASN A 15 0.26 -16.16 6.78
C ASN A 15 0.01 -15.09 7.85
N ILE A 16 -0.93 -14.17 7.62
CA ILE A 16 -1.28 -13.16 8.61
C ILE A 16 -2.32 -13.74 9.57
N THR A 17 -1.95 -13.86 10.83
CA THR A 17 -2.86 -14.24 11.91
C THR A 17 -3.33 -12.98 12.61
N MET A 18 -4.65 -12.77 12.67
CA MET A 18 -5.26 -11.64 13.38
C MET A 18 -5.44 -11.98 14.84
N ASP A 19 -5.19 -11.01 15.70
CA ASP A 19 -5.58 -11.05 17.10
C ASP A 19 -7.08 -10.70 17.21
N ASP A 20 -7.77 -11.25 18.19
CA ASP A 20 -9.19 -10.92 18.47
C ASP A 20 -9.34 -9.53 19.12
N LYS A 21 -8.22 -8.88 19.45
CA LYS A 21 -8.18 -7.55 20.05
C LYS A 21 -8.40 -6.46 19.01
N LEU A 22 -9.38 -5.60 19.25
CA LEU A 22 -9.64 -4.37 18.53
C LEU A 22 -9.53 -3.19 19.51
N ASP A 23 -8.66 -2.24 19.21
CA ASP A 23 -8.59 -0.98 19.95
C ASP A 23 -9.40 0.08 19.18
N LEU A 24 -10.31 0.75 19.88
CA LEU A 24 -10.99 1.96 19.40
C LEU A 24 -10.40 3.14 20.16
N ILE A 25 -9.75 4.04 19.45
CA ILE A 25 -9.13 5.23 20.02
C ILE A 25 -9.66 6.48 19.33
N ASN A 26 -9.85 7.55 20.10
CA ASN A 26 -10.19 8.85 19.54
C ASN A 26 -8.91 9.63 19.29
N VAL A 27 -8.69 10.05 18.06
CA VAL A 27 -7.53 10.88 17.65
C VAL A 27 -8.09 12.15 17.01
N ASP A 28 -7.80 13.28 17.62
CA ASP A 28 -8.24 14.60 17.16
C ASP A 28 -9.75 14.72 16.87
N GLY A 29 -10.56 14.05 17.69
CA GLY A 29 -12.02 14.04 17.58
C GLY A 29 -12.57 13.01 16.57
N GLN A 30 -11.71 12.20 15.94
CA GLN A 30 -12.12 11.12 15.05
C GLN A 30 -11.84 9.75 15.63
N ASP A 31 -12.82 8.88 15.59
CA ASP A 31 -12.67 7.50 16.02
C ASP A 31 -11.78 6.72 15.04
N THR A 32 -10.90 5.93 15.59
CA THR A 32 -9.91 5.18 14.85
C THR A 32 -9.89 3.72 15.29
N PHE A 33 -10.08 2.81 14.35
CA PHE A 33 -9.95 1.37 14.59
C PHE A 33 -8.50 0.92 14.43
N ILE A 34 -8.00 0.19 15.41
CA ILE A 34 -6.66 -0.42 15.34
C ILE A 34 -6.80 -1.93 15.57
N PHE A 35 -6.61 -2.67 14.49
CA PHE A 35 -6.49 -4.11 14.51
C PHE A 35 -5.07 -4.55 14.82
N HIS A 36 -4.90 -5.73 15.40
CA HIS A 36 -3.61 -6.32 15.69
C HIS A 36 -3.43 -7.62 14.92
N GLY A 37 -2.24 -7.82 14.38
CA GLY A 37 -1.93 -9.04 13.64
C GLY A 37 -0.46 -9.39 13.71
N ILE A 38 -0.17 -10.65 13.48
CA ILE A 38 1.16 -11.23 13.48
C ILE A 38 1.38 -11.89 12.12
N LEU A 39 2.58 -11.74 11.57
CA LEU A 39 3.03 -12.45 10.38
C LEU A 39 4.09 -13.48 10.78
N PRO A 40 3.69 -14.69 11.20
CA PRO A 40 4.60 -15.81 11.47
C PRO A 40 4.96 -16.44 10.13
N TYR A 41 5.96 -15.90 9.48
CA TYR A 41 6.46 -16.45 8.22
C TYR A 41 7.53 -17.51 8.47
N ASN A 42 7.62 -18.50 7.59
CA ASN A 42 8.67 -19.50 7.65
C ASN A 42 9.48 -19.45 6.34
N PRO A 43 10.66 -18.78 6.34
CA PRO A 43 11.43 -18.60 5.13
C PRO A 43 12.01 -19.94 4.65
N THR A 44 12.05 -20.14 3.34
CA THR A 44 12.69 -21.29 2.70
C THR A 44 14.18 -21.06 2.47
N CYS A 45 14.58 -19.80 2.27
CA CYS A 45 15.96 -19.40 2.04
C CYS A 45 16.27 -18.03 2.64
N CYS A 46 17.55 -17.70 2.76
CA CYS A 46 18.02 -16.38 3.15
C CYS A 46 17.86 -15.39 1.99
N THR A 47 17.35 -14.21 2.26
CA THR A 47 17.16 -13.17 1.23
C THR A 47 18.46 -12.53 0.74
N ASN A 48 19.59 -12.76 1.44
CA ASN A 48 20.88 -12.17 1.10
C ASN A 48 21.84 -13.16 0.41
N CYS A 49 22.05 -14.34 1.00
CA CYS A 49 22.99 -15.33 0.45
C CYS A 49 22.29 -16.52 -0.20
N CYS A 50 20.96 -16.53 -0.25
CA CYS A 50 20.15 -17.59 -0.83
C CYS A 50 20.37 -19.01 -0.22
N CYS A 51 21.08 -19.14 0.92
CA CYS A 51 21.22 -20.42 1.57
C CYS A 51 19.84 -20.96 1.97
N THR A 52 19.60 -22.24 1.72
CA THR A 52 18.36 -22.93 2.08
C THR A 52 18.28 -23.11 3.60
N LYS A 53 17.04 -23.22 4.11
CA LYS A 53 16.80 -23.45 5.53
C LYS A 53 17.06 -24.92 5.90
N GLU A 54 18.25 -25.41 5.66
CA GLU A 54 18.71 -26.71 6.09
C GLU A 54 19.61 -26.58 7.32
N GLY A 55 19.53 -27.51 8.27
CA GLY A 55 20.46 -27.56 9.39
C GLY A 55 20.44 -26.36 10.35
N ASN A 56 19.33 -25.65 10.53
CA ASN A 56 19.22 -24.48 11.40
C ASN A 56 20.06 -23.25 10.97
N ASN A 57 20.35 -23.09 9.69
CA ASN A 57 21.07 -21.93 9.17
C ASN A 57 20.28 -20.63 9.30
N ILE A 58 18.94 -20.71 9.30
CA ILE A 58 18.05 -19.55 9.48
C ILE A 58 17.29 -19.73 10.79
N VAL A 59 17.52 -18.84 11.73
CA VAL A 59 16.91 -18.86 13.05
C VAL A 59 15.96 -17.70 13.26
N LYS A 60 14.88 -17.92 14.03
CA LYS A 60 13.98 -16.86 14.45
C LYS A 60 14.73 -15.89 15.37
N ASN A 61 14.56 -14.59 15.13
CA ASN A 61 15.20 -13.50 15.88
C ASN A 61 14.16 -12.54 16.46
N GLY A 62 13.13 -13.10 17.11
CA GLY A 62 12.03 -12.32 17.69
C GLY A 62 11.15 -11.65 16.65
N PHE A 63 10.32 -10.73 17.11
CA PHE A 63 9.46 -9.88 16.25
C PHE A 63 10.05 -8.48 16.14
N GLY A 64 9.77 -7.81 15.03
CA GLY A 64 10.03 -6.39 14.87
C GLY A 64 8.99 -5.53 15.60
N ASP A 65 9.27 -4.21 15.65
CA ASP A 65 8.24 -3.26 16.07
C ASP A 65 7.01 -3.37 15.17
N PRO A 66 5.80 -3.21 15.75
CA PRO A 66 4.57 -3.30 14.97
C PRO A 66 4.54 -2.25 13.86
N LEU A 67 4.43 -2.70 12.61
CA LEU A 67 4.21 -1.82 11.47
C LEU A 67 2.78 -1.31 11.49
N LYS A 68 2.56 0.01 11.55
CA LYS A 68 1.24 0.62 11.40
C LYS A 68 0.89 0.70 9.92
N VAL A 69 -0.04 -0.14 9.47
CA VAL A 69 -0.49 -0.23 8.08
C VAL A 69 -1.85 0.45 7.95
N ALA A 70 -1.98 1.43 7.07
CA ALA A 70 -3.26 2.04 6.75
C ALA A 70 -4.11 1.09 5.89
N LEU A 71 -5.37 0.95 6.28
CA LEU A 71 -6.39 0.15 5.61
C LEU A 71 -7.47 1.05 4.99
N LEU A 72 -8.40 0.46 4.27
CA LEU A 72 -9.63 1.15 3.87
C LEU A 72 -10.39 1.59 5.13
N MET A 73 -10.99 2.77 5.08
CA MET A 73 -11.84 3.27 6.16
C MET A 73 -13.03 2.32 6.38
N MET A 74 -13.39 2.13 7.65
CA MET A 74 -14.56 1.37 8.04
C MET A 74 -15.53 2.29 8.80
N SER A 75 -16.79 2.33 8.37
CA SER A 75 -17.80 3.22 8.99
C SER A 75 -17.31 4.66 9.12
N GLU A 76 -16.68 5.20 8.08
CA GLU A 76 -16.08 6.55 8.03
C GLU A 76 -14.95 6.79 9.06
N CYS A 77 -14.56 5.74 9.80
CA CYS A 77 -13.46 5.81 10.75
C CYS A 77 -12.14 5.37 10.14
N SER A 78 -11.08 6.05 10.52
CA SER A 78 -9.71 5.68 10.17
C SER A 78 -9.41 4.26 10.65
N THR A 79 -8.84 3.43 9.80
CA THR A 79 -8.60 2.03 10.12
C THR A 79 -7.16 1.65 9.87
N TYR A 80 -6.53 1.05 10.87
CA TYR A 80 -5.13 0.63 10.81
C TYR A 80 -4.96 -0.82 11.28
N LEU A 81 -3.93 -1.47 10.74
CA LEU A 81 -3.43 -2.75 11.23
C LEU A 81 -2.05 -2.56 11.84
N ARG A 82 -1.87 -2.93 13.10
CA ARG A 82 -0.55 -3.09 13.74
C ARG A 82 -0.04 -4.48 13.48
N LEU A 83 0.83 -4.62 12.47
CA LEU A 83 1.36 -5.90 12.01
C LEU A 83 2.76 -6.15 12.59
N LYS A 84 2.88 -7.15 13.47
CA LYS A 84 4.17 -7.64 13.97
C LYS A 84 4.74 -8.65 12.99
N LYS A 85 5.90 -8.35 12.40
CA LYS A 85 6.59 -9.24 11.46
C LYS A 85 7.66 -10.05 12.17
N GLN A 86 7.69 -11.37 11.94
CA GLN A 86 8.77 -12.23 12.41
C GLN A 86 10.09 -11.82 11.79
N ARG A 87 11.12 -11.68 12.61
CA ARG A 87 12.51 -11.46 12.17
C ARG A 87 13.29 -12.75 12.17
N PHE A 88 14.28 -12.80 11.29
CA PHE A 88 15.18 -13.94 11.12
C PHE A 88 16.63 -13.47 11.08
N LYS A 89 17.52 -14.36 11.46
CA LYS A 89 18.96 -14.20 11.31
C LYS A 89 19.52 -15.40 10.56
N CYS A 90 20.27 -15.13 9.49
CA CYS A 90 21.03 -16.15 8.79
C CYS A 90 22.38 -16.34 9.52
N ARG A 91 22.75 -17.57 9.81
CA ARG A 91 24.04 -17.90 10.47
C ARG A 91 25.20 -17.93 9.49
N GLU A 92 24.94 -18.21 8.21
CA GLU A 92 25.96 -18.24 7.16
C GLU A 92 26.52 -16.84 6.85
N CYS A 93 25.62 -15.90 6.50
CA CYS A 93 26.03 -14.55 6.11
C CYS A 93 25.81 -13.50 7.21
N ASN A 94 25.35 -13.89 8.40
CA ASN A 94 25.04 -13.01 9.52
C ASN A 94 23.98 -11.93 9.24
N SER A 95 23.31 -11.96 8.09
CA SER A 95 22.28 -10.99 7.72
C SER A 95 21.00 -11.19 8.54
N LYS A 96 20.31 -10.06 8.80
CA LYS A 96 18.99 -10.05 9.43
C LYS A 96 17.95 -9.64 8.40
N PHE A 97 16.82 -10.33 8.38
CA PHE A 97 15.70 -10.01 7.49
C PHE A 97 14.36 -10.25 8.18
N CYS A 98 13.31 -9.67 7.63
CA CYS A 98 11.96 -9.77 8.18
C CYS A 98 11.06 -10.57 7.25
N ALA A 99 10.01 -11.15 7.81
CA ALA A 99 8.94 -11.75 7.04
C ALA A 99 8.36 -10.73 6.05
N GLU A 100 8.17 -11.15 4.81
CA GLU A 100 7.53 -10.38 3.76
C GLU A 100 6.10 -10.88 3.53
N THR A 101 5.22 -9.98 3.10
CA THR A 101 3.81 -10.29 2.83
C THR A 101 3.40 -9.68 1.50
N SER A 102 2.49 -10.35 0.81
CA SER A 102 1.87 -9.79 -0.39
C SER A 102 0.86 -8.68 -0.09
N PHE A 103 0.42 -8.55 1.16
CA PHE A 103 -0.61 -7.59 1.59
C PHE A 103 -0.10 -6.14 1.62
N VAL A 104 1.17 -5.94 1.97
CA VAL A 104 1.83 -4.62 2.04
C VAL A 104 3.13 -4.68 1.26
N GLN A 105 3.36 -3.71 0.41
CA GLN A 105 4.63 -3.60 -0.33
C GLN A 105 5.80 -3.33 0.62
N LYS A 106 6.99 -3.74 0.22
CA LYS A 106 8.23 -3.47 0.96
C LYS A 106 8.41 -1.95 1.10
N HIS A 107 8.78 -1.51 2.30
CA HIS A 107 8.94 -0.09 2.65
C HIS A 107 7.67 0.77 2.53
N CYS A 108 6.49 0.16 2.49
CA CYS A 108 5.21 0.85 2.48
C CYS A 108 4.43 0.60 3.77
N ASN A 109 3.65 1.61 4.17
CA ASN A 109 2.76 1.56 5.33
C ASN A 109 1.28 1.61 4.93
N ILE A 110 0.98 1.20 3.70
CA ILE A 110 -0.36 1.23 3.11
C ILE A 110 -0.66 -0.15 2.55
N SER A 111 -1.87 -0.66 2.79
CA SER A 111 -2.30 -1.93 2.22
C SER A 111 -2.48 -1.82 0.70
N LYS A 112 -2.29 -2.93 -0.01
CA LYS A 112 -2.55 -2.98 -1.46
C LYS A 112 -3.99 -2.63 -1.82
N ASN A 113 -4.96 -2.99 -0.97
CA ASN A 113 -6.36 -2.66 -1.19
C ASN A 113 -6.61 -1.15 -1.13
N LEU A 114 -5.95 -0.44 -0.21
CA LEU A 114 -6.02 1.02 -0.12
C LEU A 114 -5.33 1.67 -1.32
N ILE A 115 -4.18 1.16 -1.78
CA ILE A 115 -3.53 1.61 -3.01
C ILE A 115 -4.48 1.46 -4.20
N PHE A 116 -5.12 0.30 -4.35
CA PHE A 116 -6.09 0.06 -5.42
C PHE A 116 -7.30 1.02 -5.35
N HIS A 117 -7.80 1.29 -4.15
CA HIS A 117 -8.88 2.26 -3.93
C HIS A 117 -8.47 3.68 -4.37
N ILE A 118 -7.26 4.12 -4.00
CA ILE A 118 -6.71 5.41 -4.44
C ILE A 118 -6.61 5.46 -5.96
N MET A 119 -6.07 4.42 -6.59
CA MET A 119 -5.95 4.34 -8.06
C MET A 119 -7.31 4.44 -8.74
N LYS A 120 -8.31 3.73 -8.23
CA LYS A 120 -9.70 3.79 -8.74
C LYS A 120 -10.26 5.21 -8.63
N ASN A 121 -10.02 5.90 -7.51
CA ASN A 121 -10.50 7.27 -7.32
C ASN A 121 -9.75 8.29 -8.18
N LEU A 122 -8.47 8.07 -8.45
CA LEU A 122 -7.68 8.88 -9.40
C LEU A 122 -8.21 8.76 -10.84
N SER A 123 -8.80 7.62 -11.21
CA SER A 123 -9.44 7.44 -12.53
C SER A 123 -10.84 8.06 -12.62
N ASN A 124 -11.47 8.33 -11.48
CA ASN A 124 -12.79 8.98 -11.40
C ASN A 124 -12.55 10.46 -11.13
N ILE A 125 -12.53 11.34 -11.96
CA ILE A 125 -12.39 12.81 -11.91
C ILE A 125 -12.56 13.44 -10.49
N LEU A 126 -11.95 12.87 -9.46
CA LEU A 126 -11.96 13.37 -8.09
C LEU A 126 -10.70 14.23 -7.85
N SER A 127 -10.85 15.28 -7.04
CA SER A 127 -9.70 16.08 -6.65
C SER A 127 -8.77 15.31 -5.71
N LEU A 128 -7.48 15.66 -5.68
CA LEU A 128 -6.54 15.07 -4.72
C LEU A 128 -7.00 15.26 -3.27
N LYS A 129 -7.67 16.39 -2.97
CA LYS A 129 -8.23 16.67 -1.65
C LYS A 129 -9.32 15.66 -1.29
N ASP A 130 -10.28 15.44 -2.18
CA ASP A 130 -11.37 14.47 -1.95
C ASP A 130 -10.81 13.05 -1.74
N ILE A 131 -9.81 12.66 -2.53
CA ILE A 131 -9.15 11.35 -2.38
C ILE A 131 -8.46 11.23 -1.01
N THR A 132 -7.83 12.29 -0.52
CA THR A 132 -7.20 12.28 0.81
C THR A 132 -8.22 12.15 1.93
N GLU A 133 -9.34 12.85 1.83
CA GLU A 133 -10.44 12.76 2.80
C GLU A 133 -11.07 11.38 2.80
N LEU A 134 -11.39 10.81 1.62
CA LEU A 134 -11.97 9.48 1.45
C LEU A 134 -11.04 8.33 1.90
N SER A 135 -9.74 8.55 1.91
CA SER A 135 -8.74 7.53 2.20
C SER A 135 -8.05 7.74 3.55
N ASN A 136 -8.26 8.87 4.20
CA ASN A 136 -7.58 9.32 5.40
C ASN A 136 -6.05 9.17 5.34
N ILE A 137 -5.46 9.68 4.28
CA ILE A 137 -4.02 9.68 4.05
C ILE A 137 -3.57 11.06 3.56
N SER A 138 -2.29 11.36 3.67
CA SER A 138 -1.75 12.64 3.21
C SER A 138 -1.74 12.79 1.69
N VAL A 139 -1.86 14.02 1.18
CA VAL A 139 -1.71 14.36 -0.24
C VAL A 139 -0.40 13.82 -0.80
N SER A 140 0.70 13.94 -0.07
CA SER A 140 2.02 13.43 -0.47
C SER A 140 2.00 11.92 -0.72
N THR A 141 1.21 11.17 0.05
CA THR A 141 1.03 9.73 -0.14
C THR A 141 0.22 9.43 -1.40
N VAL A 142 -0.87 10.17 -1.66
CA VAL A 142 -1.65 10.01 -2.91
C VAL A 142 -0.77 10.29 -4.13
N VAL A 143 0.00 11.38 -4.10
CA VAL A 143 0.92 11.74 -5.19
C VAL A 143 2.00 10.68 -5.40
N ARG A 144 2.53 10.07 -4.32
CA ARG A 144 3.49 8.97 -4.42
C ARG A 144 2.88 7.73 -5.08
N VAL A 145 1.65 7.36 -4.70
CA VAL A 145 0.92 6.26 -5.33
C VAL A 145 0.69 6.55 -6.82
N MET A 146 0.24 7.76 -7.15
CA MET A 146 0.03 8.19 -8.53
C MET A 146 1.32 8.07 -9.37
N LYS A 147 2.46 8.52 -8.85
CA LYS A 147 3.77 8.41 -9.54
C LYS A 147 4.16 6.96 -9.76
N SER A 148 4.05 6.10 -8.74
CA SER A 148 4.36 4.66 -8.86
C SER A 148 3.47 3.96 -9.87
N CYS A 149 2.19 4.35 -9.99
CA CYS A 149 1.29 3.81 -10.99
C CYS A 149 1.67 4.26 -12.40
N ARG A 150 2.06 5.52 -12.57
CA ARG A 150 2.51 6.05 -13.85
C ARG A 150 3.76 5.33 -14.37
N GLU A 151 4.70 5.02 -13.50
CA GLU A 151 5.92 4.27 -13.84
C GLU A 151 5.61 2.81 -14.22
N ALA A 152 4.57 2.22 -13.63
CA ALA A 152 4.15 0.84 -13.91
C ALA A 152 3.29 0.70 -15.19
N VAL A 153 2.70 1.81 -15.68
CA VAL A 153 1.96 1.83 -16.95
C VAL A 153 2.97 2.04 -18.07
N GLU A 154 3.22 1.01 -18.86
CA GLU A 154 3.92 1.14 -20.12
C GLU A 154 3.19 2.19 -20.98
N VAL A 155 3.91 3.22 -21.38
CA VAL A 155 3.39 4.22 -22.33
C VAL A 155 3.14 3.46 -23.63
N LYS A 156 1.90 3.09 -23.91
CA LYS A 156 1.51 2.56 -25.20
C LYS A 156 1.71 3.69 -26.20
N THR A 157 2.80 3.62 -26.96
CA THR A 157 2.98 4.47 -28.13
C THR A 157 1.97 3.99 -29.17
N TYR A 158 0.92 4.77 -29.38
CA TYR A 158 -0.02 4.49 -30.46
C TYR A 158 0.68 4.76 -31.79
N SER A 159 0.82 3.72 -32.60
CA SER A 159 1.38 3.82 -33.95
C SER A 159 0.48 4.64 -34.89
N ASN A 160 -0.81 4.74 -34.59
CA ASN A 160 -1.79 5.52 -35.34
C ASN A 160 -2.55 6.45 -34.41
N LEU A 161 -2.71 7.72 -34.80
CA LEU A 161 -3.56 8.66 -34.11
C LEU A 161 -5.06 8.29 -34.35
N PRO A 162 -5.93 8.47 -33.36
CA PRO A 162 -7.37 8.29 -33.56
C PRO A 162 -7.88 9.29 -34.59
N GLU A 163 -8.97 8.91 -35.28
CA GLU A 163 -9.58 9.71 -36.33
C GLU A 163 -10.10 11.08 -35.81
N HIS A 164 -10.49 11.13 -34.53
CA HIS A 164 -10.91 12.34 -33.84
C HIS A 164 -9.99 12.61 -32.64
N LEU A 165 -9.32 13.76 -32.67
CA LEU A 165 -8.41 14.21 -31.62
C LEU A 165 -8.92 15.55 -31.05
N CYS A 166 -9.31 15.56 -29.79
CA CYS A 166 -9.72 16.78 -29.09
C CYS A 166 -8.57 17.33 -28.26
N PHE A 167 -8.25 18.59 -28.44
CA PHE A 167 -7.26 19.31 -27.64
C PHE A 167 -7.98 20.30 -26.72
N TYR A 168 -7.66 20.22 -25.43
CA TYR A 168 -8.11 21.21 -24.45
C TYR A 168 -6.91 21.96 -23.91
N GLU A 169 -6.99 23.27 -23.93
CA GLU A 169 -6.05 24.16 -23.30
C GLU A 169 -6.54 24.47 -21.88
N ILE A 170 -5.76 24.13 -20.88
CA ILE A 170 -6.06 24.45 -19.49
C ILE A 170 -5.04 25.47 -19.02
N LYS A 171 -5.51 26.62 -18.53
CA LYS A 171 -4.66 27.61 -17.87
C LYS A 171 -4.12 26.98 -16.58
N SER A 172 -2.82 26.72 -16.53
CA SER A 172 -2.21 26.09 -15.37
C SER A 172 -2.22 27.03 -14.17
N THR A 173 -2.30 26.46 -12.98
CA THR A 173 -2.14 27.18 -11.72
C THR A 173 -0.72 27.74 -11.58
N LYS A 174 -0.53 28.73 -10.70
CA LYS A 174 0.67 29.56 -10.53
C LYS A 174 2.04 28.86 -10.42
N ASP A 175 2.06 27.53 -10.33
CA ASP A 175 3.28 26.73 -10.11
C ASP A 175 3.98 26.25 -11.39
N SER A 176 3.43 26.50 -12.57
CA SER A 176 4.09 26.16 -13.84
C SER A 176 4.76 27.37 -14.46
N LYS A 177 6.05 27.28 -14.73
CA LYS A 177 6.87 28.37 -15.31
C LYS A 177 6.35 28.91 -16.65
N ASN A 178 5.46 28.22 -17.37
CA ASN A 178 4.93 28.61 -18.67
C ASN A 178 3.41 28.75 -18.76
N GLY A 179 2.68 28.68 -17.67
CA GLY A 179 1.26 29.08 -17.59
C GLY A 179 0.23 28.28 -18.40
N MET A 180 0.62 27.30 -19.21
CA MET A 180 -0.27 26.51 -20.06
C MET A 180 0.03 25.01 -19.96
N SER A 181 -1.03 24.21 -19.83
CA SER A 181 -0.95 22.74 -19.88
C SER A 181 -1.97 22.24 -20.91
N PHE A 182 -1.55 21.36 -21.78
CA PHE A 182 -2.43 20.72 -22.76
C PHE A 182 -2.90 19.37 -22.23
N VAL A 183 -4.19 19.13 -22.29
CA VAL A 183 -4.78 17.81 -22.01
C VAL A 183 -5.27 17.22 -23.34
N LEU A 184 -4.75 16.07 -23.67
CA LEU A 184 -5.11 15.30 -24.83
C LEU A 184 -6.22 14.33 -24.44
N HIS A 185 -7.42 14.50 -24.97
CA HIS A 185 -8.51 13.56 -24.78
C HIS A 185 -8.69 12.75 -26.07
N MET A 186 -8.55 11.43 -25.97
CA MET A 186 -8.84 10.52 -27.07
C MET A 186 -10.24 9.95 -26.85
N THR A 187 -11.14 10.20 -27.76
CA THR A 187 -12.40 9.46 -27.88
C THR A 187 -12.16 8.23 -28.73
N LEU A 188 -12.49 7.06 -28.19
CA LEU A 188 -12.53 5.79 -28.93
C LEU A 188 -13.75 5.75 -29.83
#